data_626d4214f8edeed747fe5a3f6ae94e4a
#
_entry.id   626d4214f8edeed747fe5a3f6ae94e4a
#
_cell.length_a   1.000
_cell.length_b   1.000
_cell.length_c   1.000
_cell.angle_alpha   90.00
_cell.angle_beta   90.00
_cell.angle_gamma   90.00
#
_symmetry.space_group_name_H-M   'P 1'
#
loop_
_entity.id
_entity.type
_entity.pdbx_description
1 polymer ?
#
loop_
_entity_poly.entity_id
_entity_poly.type
_entity_poly.pdbx_seq_one_letter_code
_entity_poly.pdbx_strand_id
1 'polypeptide(L)'
;KDFAPISLIGTSPLVLVGKKDLPASTIAELMVLLRANPGKYSYASSGVGTSLQVAGEMINIEGKVQMVHVPYRVGSQIVTDLMGNQIDLAVLPLVMALPSYRNGNIKIFGITEPERSSLAPDLPSLAEQPELKNVSMTVWYGLFAPAKVDPAIIDRIYHALAAALREPELQAKLADVNLRVVGSSPAEFAKFLADEITKFAAVVKAANIKAE
;
A
#
# COMPACT_ATOMS: atom_id res chain seq x y z
N LYS A 1 15.65 -17.10 -2.96
CA LYS A 1 16.59 -18.12 -3.49
C LYS A 1 15.99 -18.95 -4.62
N ASP A 2 14.67 -19.03 -4.72
CA ASP A 2 13.96 -19.89 -5.68
C ASP A 2 13.50 -19.12 -6.93
N PHE A 3 13.65 -17.80 -6.92
CA PHE A 3 13.24 -16.91 -8.00
C PHE A 3 14.37 -15.95 -8.39
N ALA A 4 14.46 -15.65 -9.68
CA ALA A 4 15.29 -14.61 -10.27
C ALA A 4 14.40 -13.40 -10.61
N PRO A 5 14.68 -12.18 -10.12
CA PRO A 5 13.93 -10.98 -10.47
C PRO A 5 14.18 -10.61 -11.93
N ILE A 6 13.12 -10.25 -12.65
CA ILE A 6 13.19 -9.75 -14.02
C ILE A 6 12.96 -8.25 -14.06
N SER A 7 11.85 -7.78 -13.52
CA SER A 7 11.53 -6.35 -13.50
C SER A 7 10.46 -6.02 -12.45
N LEU A 8 10.60 -4.91 -11.78
CA LEU A 8 9.53 -4.24 -11.08
C LEU A 8 8.66 -3.54 -12.15
N ILE A 9 7.49 -4.10 -12.42
CA ILE A 9 6.56 -3.57 -13.44
C ILE A 9 6.04 -2.22 -13.04
N GLY A 10 5.56 -2.09 -11.80
CA GLY A 10 5.01 -0.86 -11.29
C GLY A 10 4.60 -0.93 -9.84
N THR A 11 4.17 0.22 -9.33
CA THR A 11 3.70 0.41 -7.95
C THR A 11 2.31 1.04 -7.94
N SER A 12 1.51 0.71 -6.92
CA SER A 12 0.22 1.33 -6.66
C SER A 12 0.17 1.84 -5.23
N PRO A 13 -0.30 3.09 -5.00
CA PRO A 13 -0.35 3.63 -3.65
C PRO A 13 -1.40 2.91 -2.81
N LEU A 14 -1.10 2.78 -1.52
CA LEU A 14 -2.09 2.46 -0.50
C LEU A 14 -2.61 3.75 0.12
N VAL A 15 -3.82 3.69 0.66
CA VAL A 15 -4.47 4.81 1.34
C VAL A 15 -4.98 4.38 2.71
N LEU A 16 -4.84 5.27 3.70
CA LEU A 16 -5.56 5.16 4.96
C LEU A 16 -6.94 5.77 4.77
N VAL A 17 -7.96 4.95 4.95
CA VAL A 17 -9.36 5.35 4.81
C VAL A 17 -10.10 5.20 6.12
N GLY A 18 -11.22 5.91 6.26
CA GLY A 18 -12.12 5.78 7.40
C GLY A 18 -13.58 5.87 7.01
N LYS A 19 -14.43 5.36 7.89
CA LYS A 19 -15.88 5.49 7.76
C LYS A 19 -16.28 6.97 7.71
N LYS A 20 -17.41 7.27 7.05
CA LYS A 20 -17.90 8.63 6.86
C LYS A 20 -18.08 9.41 8.16
N ASP A 21 -18.62 8.74 9.18
CA ASP A 21 -18.99 9.36 10.45
C ASP A 21 -17.86 9.41 11.47
N LEU A 22 -16.63 9.07 11.07
CA LEU A 22 -15.47 9.19 11.96
C LEU A 22 -15.27 10.65 12.35
N PRO A 23 -15.12 11.01 13.66
CA PRO A 23 -14.99 12.39 14.12
C PRO A 23 -13.57 12.95 13.89
N ALA A 24 -13.07 12.80 12.66
CA ALA A 24 -11.85 13.38 12.14
C ALA A 24 -12.02 13.59 10.62
N SER A 25 -11.48 14.68 10.08
CA SER A 25 -11.53 15.00 8.65
C SER A 25 -10.13 15.12 8.03
N THR A 26 -9.13 15.29 8.86
CA THR A 26 -7.71 15.38 8.44
C THR A 26 -6.88 14.32 9.16
N ILE A 27 -5.68 14.02 8.63
CA ILE A 27 -4.77 13.10 9.28
C ILE A 27 -4.32 13.62 10.65
N ALA A 28 -4.13 14.92 10.81
CA ALA A 28 -3.77 15.52 12.10
C ALA A 28 -4.88 15.29 13.16
N GLU A 29 -6.14 15.55 12.80
CA GLU A 29 -7.29 15.28 13.67
C GLU A 29 -7.41 13.79 13.99
N LEU A 30 -7.19 12.92 13.00
CA LEU A 30 -7.20 11.48 13.20
C LEU A 30 -6.12 11.05 14.21
N MET A 31 -4.89 11.55 14.09
CA MET A 31 -3.82 11.21 15.04
C MET A 31 -4.17 11.64 16.47
N VAL A 32 -4.75 12.84 16.64
CA VAL A 32 -5.24 13.29 17.95
C VAL A 32 -6.34 12.37 18.49
N LEU A 33 -7.31 12.01 17.65
CA LEU A 33 -8.40 11.12 18.01
C LEU A 33 -7.93 9.75 18.47
N LEU A 34 -7.01 9.15 17.72
CA LEU A 34 -6.46 7.81 18.00
C LEU A 34 -5.62 7.80 19.28
N ARG A 35 -4.80 8.83 19.52
CA ARG A 35 -4.01 8.95 20.75
C ARG A 35 -4.89 9.13 22.00
N ALA A 36 -5.98 9.87 21.87
CA ALA A 36 -6.92 10.05 22.99
C ALA A 36 -7.72 8.78 23.31
N ASN A 37 -7.74 7.80 22.41
CA ASN A 37 -8.56 6.59 22.53
C ASN A 37 -7.78 5.32 22.11
N PRO A 38 -6.71 4.94 22.82
CA PRO A 38 -5.91 3.78 22.46
C PRO A 38 -6.74 2.49 22.50
N GLY A 39 -6.63 1.67 21.45
CA GLY A 39 -7.33 0.38 21.33
C GLY A 39 -8.85 0.47 21.07
N LYS A 40 -9.40 1.67 20.89
CA LYS A 40 -10.84 1.84 20.64
C LYS A 40 -11.21 1.69 19.17
N TYR A 41 -10.37 2.18 18.28
CA TYR A 41 -10.63 2.18 16.83
C TYR A 41 -9.98 0.98 16.15
N SER A 42 -10.74 0.35 15.26
CA SER A 42 -10.29 -0.77 14.45
C SER A 42 -9.75 -0.31 13.09
N TYR A 43 -8.82 -1.08 12.53
CA TYR A 43 -8.45 -0.94 11.12
C TYR A 43 -8.46 -2.30 10.42
N ALA A 44 -8.99 -2.35 9.21
CA ALA A 44 -9.02 -3.55 8.38
C ALA A 44 -7.84 -3.64 7.42
N SER A 45 -7.45 -4.87 7.13
CA SER A 45 -6.52 -5.23 6.06
C SER A 45 -7.00 -6.50 5.34
N SER A 46 -6.33 -6.88 4.24
CA SER A 46 -6.63 -8.11 3.49
C SER A 46 -6.05 -9.38 4.12
N GLY A 47 -5.71 -9.36 5.40
CA GLY A 47 -5.23 -10.52 6.15
C GLY A 47 -3.91 -10.31 6.86
N VAL A 48 -3.55 -11.29 7.68
CA VAL A 48 -2.31 -11.28 8.47
C VAL A 48 -1.10 -11.41 7.55
N GLY A 49 -0.05 -10.61 7.81
CA GLY A 49 1.20 -10.61 7.04
C GLY A 49 1.12 -9.90 5.68
N THR A 50 -0.04 -9.33 5.32
CA THR A 50 -0.16 -8.56 4.06
C THR A 50 0.46 -7.18 4.16
N SER A 51 0.80 -6.57 3.00
CA SER A 51 1.31 -5.20 2.94
C SER A 51 0.34 -4.18 3.56
N LEU A 52 -0.97 -4.46 3.52
CA LEU A 52 -2.00 -3.61 4.11
C LEU A 52 -1.93 -3.62 5.64
N GLN A 53 -1.72 -4.79 6.25
CA GLN A 53 -1.48 -4.88 7.69
C GLN A 53 -0.18 -4.17 8.07
N VAL A 54 0.91 -4.47 7.34
CA VAL A 54 2.21 -3.85 7.61
C VAL A 54 2.12 -2.32 7.56
N ALA A 55 1.40 -1.75 6.58
CA ALA A 55 1.18 -0.31 6.50
C ALA A 55 0.37 0.22 7.70
N GLY A 56 -0.67 -0.49 8.14
CA GLY A 56 -1.43 -0.15 9.35
C GLY A 56 -0.57 -0.16 10.61
N GLU A 57 0.29 -1.16 10.75
CA GLU A 57 1.23 -1.24 11.88
C GLU A 57 2.34 -0.19 11.82
N MET A 58 2.81 0.19 10.62
CA MET A 58 3.70 1.36 10.49
C MET A 58 3.04 2.64 11.00
N ILE A 59 1.75 2.85 10.68
CA ILE A 59 1.00 4.00 11.19
C ILE A 59 0.86 3.93 12.72
N ASN A 60 0.59 2.75 13.30
CA ASN A 60 0.54 2.55 14.74
C ASN A 60 1.87 2.94 15.41
N ILE A 61 2.99 2.43 14.88
CA ILE A 61 4.34 2.62 15.43
C ILE A 61 4.78 4.08 15.31
N GLU A 62 4.77 4.63 14.10
CA GLU A 62 5.25 5.99 13.82
C GLU A 62 4.34 7.05 14.44
N GLY A 63 3.02 6.89 14.34
CA GLY A 63 2.02 7.77 14.93
C GLY A 63 1.89 7.67 16.45
N LYS A 64 2.52 6.65 17.06
CA LYS A 64 2.37 6.32 18.48
C LYS A 64 0.89 6.21 18.87
N VAL A 65 0.14 5.50 18.04
CA VAL A 65 -1.29 5.23 18.21
C VAL A 65 -1.53 3.72 18.33
N GLN A 66 -2.73 3.32 18.72
CA GLN A 66 -3.08 1.92 18.90
C GLN A 66 -4.44 1.65 18.25
N MET A 67 -4.41 1.30 16.97
CA MET A 67 -5.56 0.77 16.25
C MET A 67 -5.59 -0.76 16.38
N VAL A 68 -6.78 -1.35 16.46
CA VAL A 68 -6.96 -2.81 16.54
C VAL A 68 -7.07 -3.40 15.14
N HIS A 69 -6.19 -4.33 14.79
CA HIS A 69 -6.22 -4.97 13.47
C HIS A 69 -7.38 -5.96 13.32
N VAL A 70 -8.11 -5.85 12.20
CA VAL A 70 -9.20 -6.76 11.80
C VAL A 70 -8.87 -7.33 10.42
N PRO A 71 -8.44 -8.62 10.33
CA PRO A 71 -8.12 -9.25 9.05
C PRO A 71 -9.38 -9.66 8.28
N TYR A 72 -9.42 -9.31 6.98
CA TYR A 72 -10.46 -9.71 6.04
C TYR A 72 -9.89 -10.69 4.99
N ARG A 73 -10.74 -11.60 4.51
CA ARG A 73 -10.36 -12.49 3.40
C ARG A 73 -10.62 -11.88 2.03
N VAL A 74 -11.57 -10.96 1.95
CA VAL A 74 -12.01 -10.33 0.69
C VAL A 74 -11.98 -8.82 0.83
N GLY A 75 -11.17 -8.16 0.00
CA GLY A 75 -10.97 -6.70 0.08
C GLY A 75 -12.23 -5.87 -0.19
N SER A 76 -13.15 -6.33 -1.07
CA SER A 76 -14.40 -5.61 -1.34
C SER A 76 -15.33 -5.55 -0.11
N GLN A 77 -15.27 -6.54 0.77
CA GLN A 77 -16.05 -6.54 2.00
C GLN A 77 -15.59 -5.42 2.95
N ILE A 78 -14.32 -5.08 2.96
CA ILE A 78 -13.78 -3.98 3.78
C ILE A 78 -14.49 -2.66 3.45
N VAL A 79 -14.65 -2.36 2.15
CA VAL A 79 -15.34 -1.13 1.71
C VAL A 79 -16.80 -1.14 2.13
N THR A 80 -17.48 -2.28 2.00
CA THR A 80 -18.88 -2.44 2.44
C THR A 80 -19.02 -2.20 3.95
N ASP A 81 -18.13 -2.79 4.75
CA ASP A 81 -18.17 -2.70 6.21
C ASP A 81 -17.76 -1.31 6.74
N LEU A 82 -16.85 -0.60 6.02
CA LEU A 82 -16.61 0.83 6.28
C LEU A 82 -17.87 1.68 6.07
N MET A 83 -18.56 1.49 4.93
CA MET A 83 -19.81 2.20 4.64
C MET A 83 -20.93 1.84 5.61
N GLY A 84 -20.95 0.58 6.07
CA GLY A 84 -21.90 0.07 7.06
C GLY A 84 -21.53 0.39 8.52
N ASN A 85 -20.48 1.17 8.78
CA ASN A 85 -19.97 1.50 10.13
C ASN A 85 -19.57 0.28 10.98
N GLN A 86 -19.28 -0.89 10.37
CA GLN A 86 -18.86 -2.11 11.08
C GLN A 86 -17.39 -2.04 11.47
N ILE A 87 -16.57 -1.29 10.74
CA ILE A 87 -15.15 -1.00 11.04
C ILE A 87 -14.92 0.51 10.95
N ASP A 88 -13.88 1.00 11.63
CA ASP A 88 -13.60 2.42 11.73
C ASP A 88 -12.68 2.92 10.62
N LEU A 89 -11.61 2.18 10.36
CA LEU A 89 -10.53 2.50 9.43
C LEU A 89 -10.17 1.29 8.58
N ALA A 90 -9.44 1.53 7.49
CA ALA A 90 -8.78 0.46 6.73
C ALA A 90 -7.55 1.01 5.98
N VAL A 91 -6.64 0.11 5.63
CA VAL A 91 -5.62 0.37 4.61
C VAL A 91 -6.03 -0.38 3.35
N LEU A 92 -6.15 0.33 2.24
CA LEU A 92 -6.63 -0.20 0.96
C LEU A 92 -5.75 0.27 -0.21
N PRO A 93 -5.69 -0.48 -1.32
CA PRO A 93 -5.23 0.07 -2.59
C PRO A 93 -6.10 1.26 -3.01
N LEU A 94 -5.48 2.32 -3.52
CA LEU A 94 -6.17 3.55 -3.93
C LEU A 94 -7.33 3.26 -4.90
N VAL A 95 -7.12 2.37 -5.88
CA VAL A 95 -8.14 1.99 -6.87
C VAL A 95 -9.42 1.45 -6.23
N MET A 96 -9.31 0.77 -5.09
CA MET A 96 -10.49 0.23 -4.38
C MET A 96 -11.23 1.30 -3.57
N ALA A 97 -10.52 2.29 -3.05
CA ALA A 97 -11.09 3.34 -2.20
C ALA A 97 -11.73 4.48 -2.99
N LEU A 98 -11.16 4.85 -4.16
CA LEU A 98 -11.54 6.04 -4.92
C LEU A 98 -13.02 6.12 -5.28
N PRO A 99 -13.71 5.06 -5.77
CA PRO A 99 -15.13 5.16 -6.11
C PRO A 99 -15.99 5.55 -4.92
N SER A 100 -15.79 4.92 -3.77
CA SER A 100 -16.57 5.20 -2.55
C SER A 100 -16.21 6.56 -1.93
N TYR A 101 -14.94 6.98 -2.04
CA TYR A 101 -14.51 8.31 -1.62
C TYR A 101 -15.14 9.41 -2.47
N ARG A 102 -15.10 9.30 -3.81
CA ARG A 102 -15.71 10.27 -4.73
C ARG A 102 -17.22 10.42 -4.53
N ASN A 103 -17.89 9.35 -4.11
CA ASN A 103 -19.30 9.35 -3.76
C ASN A 103 -19.57 9.86 -2.34
N GLY A 104 -18.56 10.24 -1.57
CA GLY A 104 -18.70 10.74 -0.21
C GLY A 104 -19.14 9.70 0.82
N ASN A 105 -18.92 8.41 0.53
CA ASN A 105 -19.32 7.30 1.40
C ASN A 105 -18.24 6.91 2.42
N ILE A 106 -16.99 7.24 2.15
CA ILE A 106 -15.84 7.04 3.04
C ILE A 106 -14.94 8.28 3.00
N LYS A 107 -14.00 8.38 3.95
CA LYS A 107 -12.95 9.39 3.98
C LYS A 107 -11.63 8.80 3.55
N ILE A 108 -10.76 9.58 2.89
CA ILE A 108 -9.34 9.26 2.71
C ILE A 108 -8.52 10.25 3.53
N PHE A 109 -7.68 9.76 4.44
CA PHE A 109 -6.81 10.57 5.29
C PHE A 109 -5.46 10.86 4.66
N GLY A 110 -5.01 10.00 3.77
CA GLY A 110 -3.79 10.19 3.00
C GLY A 110 -3.28 8.90 2.36
N ILE A 111 -2.32 9.09 1.46
CA ILE A 111 -1.59 8.01 0.79
C ILE A 111 -0.34 7.64 1.59
N THR A 112 0.08 6.37 1.49
CA THR A 112 1.25 5.85 2.21
C THR A 112 2.56 6.01 1.42
N GLU A 113 2.57 6.80 0.35
CA GLU A 113 3.80 7.17 -0.35
C GLU A 113 4.47 8.37 0.34
N PRO A 114 5.80 8.55 0.25
CA PRO A 114 6.51 9.67 0.86
C PRO A 114 6.05 11.04 0.34
N GLU A 115 5.62 11.09 -0.91
CA GLU A 115 5.13 12.27 -1.59
C GLU A 115 3.71 12.02 -2.13
N ARG A 116 3.01 13.09 -2.51
CA ARG A 116 1.71 12.97 -3.18
C ARG A 116 1.85 12.20 -4.49
N SER A 117 0.92 11.29 -4.73
CA SER A 117 0.90 10.52 -5.97
C SER A 117 0.45 11.37 -7.14
N SER A 118 1.16 11.30 -8.27
CA SER A 118 0.71 11.90 -9.54
C SER A 118 -0.63 11.32 -10.03
N LEU A 119 -0.99 10.13 -9.55
CA LEU A 119 -2.27 9.48 -9.86
C LEU A 119 -3.44 10.03 -9.04
N ALA A 120 -3.17 10.75 -7.95
CA ALA A 120 -4.15 11.37 -7.08
C ALA A 120 -3.53 12.61 -6.37
N PRO A 121 -3.21 13.68 -7.11
CA PRO A 121 -2.45 14.82 -6.57
C PRO A 121 -3.22 15.61 -5.49
N ASP A 122 -4.54 15.48 -5.49
CA ASP A 122 -5.41 16.15 -4.50
C ASP A 122 -5.39 15.44 -3.12
N LEU A 123 -4.92 14.19 -3.06
CA LEU A 123 -4.81 13.46 -1.80
C LEU A 123 -3.48 13.76 -1.12
N PRO A 124 -3.48 14.09 0.19
CA PRO A 124 -2.24 14.33 0.93
C PRO A 124 -1.43 13.04 1.07
N SER A 125 -0.11 13.17 1.19
CA SER A 125 0.73 12.08 1.73
C SER A 125 0.60 12.04 3.25
N LEU A 126 0.58 10.82 3.83
CA LEU A 126 0.68 10.67 5.28
C LEU A 126 2.00 11.26 5.81
N ALA A 127 3.05 11.26 5.00
CA ALA A 127 4.35 11.83 5.35
C ALA A 127 4.36 13.37 5.48
N GLU A 128 3.30 14.08 5.02
CA GLU A 128 3.10 15.51 5.29
C GLU A 128 2.87 15.76 6.80
N GLN A 129 2.42 14.74 7.53
CA GLN A 129 2.35 14.78 8.99
C GLN A 129 3.71 14.38 9.57
N PRO A 130 4.40 15.23 10.37
CA PRO A 130 5.79 15.02 10.79
C PRO A 130 6.06 13.68 11.47
N GLU A 131 5.14 13.20 12.29
CA GLU A 131 5.25 11.91 12.98
C GLU A 131 5.08 10.70 12.05
N LEU A 132 4.50 10.87 10.86
CA LEU A 132 4.26 9.79 9.89
C LEU A 132 5.24 9.82 8.70
N LYS A 133 6.28 10.65 8.75
CA LYS A 133 7.24 10.82 7.66
C LYS A 133 7.94 9.53 7.20
N ASN A 134 8.02 8.53 8.08
CA ASN A 134 8.61 7.24 7.76
C ASN A 134 7.58 6.19 7.29
N VAL A 135 6.29 6.53 7.27
CA VAL A 135 5.26 5.65 6.72
C VAL A 135 5.38 5.65 5.20
N SER A 136 6.01 4.61 4.68
CA SER A 136 6.23 4.42 3.25
C SER A 136 5.93 2.99 2.85
N MET A 137 4.77 2.78 2.21
CA MET A 137 4.31 1.49 1.75
C MET A 137 3.53 1.63 0.45
N THR A 138 3.85 0.76 -0.51
CA THR A 138 3.09 0.63 -1.77
C THR A 138 2.80 -0.84 -2.03
N VAL A 139 1.76 -1.13 -2.78
CA VAL A 139 1.67 -2.43 -3.46
C VAL A 139 2.57 -2.34 -4.68
N TRP A 140 3.39 -3.34 -4.87
CA TRP A 140 4.26 -3.44 -6.03
C TRP A 140 4.02 -4.74 -6.80
N TYR A 141 4.25 -4.68 -8.09
CA TYR A 141 4.06 -5.79 -9.02
C TYR A 141 5.37 -6.06 -9.73
N GLY A 142 5.88 -7.28 -9.58
CA GLY A 142 7.14 -7.69 -10.16
C GLY A 142 7.01 -8.96 -10.97
N LEU A 143 7.82 -9.05 -12.03
CA LEU A 143 7.98 -10.27 -12.82
C LEU A 143 9.21 -11.04 -12.35
N PHE A 144 9.04 -12.33 -12.16
CA PHE A 144 10.09 -13.25 -11.73
C PHE A 144 10.17 -14.45 -12.67
N ALA A 145 11.34 -15.06 -12.73
CA ALA A 145 11.54 -16.39 -13.27
C ALA A 145 11.99 -17.36 -12.17
N PRO A 146 11.90 -18.68 -12.36
CA PRO A 146 12.61 -19.64 -11.53
C PRO A 146 14.13 -19.36 -11.54
N ALA A 147 14.79 -19.53 -10.38
CA ALA A 147 16.20 -19.14 -10.19
C ALA A 147 17.20 -19.80 -11.16
N LYS A 148 16.83 -20.92 -11.78
CA LYS A 148 17.70 -21.70 -12.69
C LYS A 148 17.46 -21.42 -14.17
N VAL A 149 16.64 -20.40 -14.50
CA VAL A 149 16.42 -19.99 -15.90
C VAL A 149 17.70 -19.33 -16.43
N ASP A 150 18.04 -19.66 -17.68
CA ASP A 150 19.20 -19.10 -18.37
C ASP A 150 19.13 -17.55 -18.36
N PRO A 151 20.21 -16.88 -17.97
CA PRO A 151 20.28 -15.41 -17.98
C PRO A 151 19.91 -14.77 -19.32
N ALA A 152 20.23 -15.42 -20.44
CA ALA A 152 19.87 -14.93 -21.77
C ALA A 152 18.34 -14.92 -22.00
N ILE A 153 17.60 -15.86 -21.38
CA ILE A 153 16.14 -15.88 -21.42
C ILE A 153 15.58 -14.74 -20.54
N ILE A 154 16.15 -14.53 -19.34
CA ILE A 154 15.77 -13.44 -18.44
C ILE A 154 15.94 -12.09 -19.15
N ASP A 155 17.07 -11.87 -19.79
CA ASP A 155 17.38 -10.64 -20.53
C ASP A 155 16.39 -10.41 -21.68
N ARG A 156 16.10 -11.44 -22.46
CA ARG A 156 15.11 -11.38 -23.56
C ARG A 156 13.71 -11.03 -23.06
N ILE A 157 13.27 -11.61 -21.93
CA ILE A 157 11.96 -11.31 -21.33
C ILE A 157 11.95 -9.86 -20.81
N TYR A 158 13.02 -9.42 -20.14
CA TYR A 158 13.16 -8.05 -19.67
C TYR A 158 13.03 -7.03 -20.82
N HIS A 159 13.76 -7.22 -21.91
CA HIS A 159 13.70 -6.31 -23.04
C HIS A 159 12.33 -6.27 -23.71
N ALA A 160 11.65 -7.41 -23.83
CA ALA A 160 10.28 -7.47 -24.36
C ALA A 160 9.30 -6.73 -23.43
N LEU A 161 9.41 -6.95 -22.12
CA LEU A 161 8.57 -6.24 -21.13
C LEU A 161 8.85 -4.74 -21.13
N ALA A 162 10.12 -4.33 -21.14
CA ALA A 162 10.51 -2.93 -21.15
C ALA A 162 10.02 -2.20 -22.41
N ALA A 163 9.99 -2.88 -23.57
CA ALA A 163 9.39 -2.33 -24.78
C ALA A 163 7.87 -2.16 -24.63
N ALA A 164 7.17 -3.19 -24.15
CA ALA A 164 5.72 -3.13 -23.93
C ALA A 164 5.30 -2.03 -22.96
N LEU A 165 6.05 -1.86 -21.83
CA LEU A 165 5.75 -0.82 -20.84
C LEU A 165 5.95 0.63 -21.34
N ARG A 166 6.59 0.81 -22.50
CA ARG A 166 6.71 2.13 -23.15
C ARG A 166 5.54 2.45 -24.07
N GLU A 167 4.70 1.48 -24.38
CA GLU A 167 3.54 1.68 -25.24
C GLU A 167 2.52 2.61 -24.58
N PRO A 168 2.13 3.76 -25.21
CA PRO A 168 1.23 4.73 -24.60
C PRO A 168 -0.13 4.15 -24.20
N GLU A 169 -0.67 3.25 -25.02
CA GLU A 169 -1.95 2.60 -24.75
C GLU A 169 -1.88 1.73 -23.47
N LEU A 170 -0.79 1.00 -23.29
CA LEU A 170 -0.60 0.20 -22.07
C LEU A 170 -0.41 1.08 -20.85
N GLN A 171 0.39 2.16 -20.97
CA GLN A 171 0.57 3.12 -19.86
C GLN A 171 -0.75 3.75 -19.43
N ALA A 172 -1.62 4.13 -20.38
CA ALA A 172 -2.94 4.66 -20.07
C ALA A 172 -3.80 3.63 -19.31
N LYS A 173 -3.85 2.38 -19.78
CA LYS A 173 -4.60 1.31 -19.09
C LYS A 173 -4.07 1.02 -17.69
N LEU A 174 -2.77 1.10 -17.49
CA LEU A 174 -2.16 0.89 -16.17
C LEU A 174 -2.46 2.07 -15.23
N ALA A 175 -2.46 3.30 -15.76
CA ALA A 175 -2.84 4.49 -14.98
C ALA A 175 -4.31 4.44 -14.55
N ASP A 176 -5.22 3.93 -15.38
CA ASP A 176 -6.66 3.77 -15.07
C ASP A 176 -6.89 2.87 -13.83
N VAL A 177 -5.99 1.91 -13.59
CA VAL A 177 -6.00 1.06 -12.38
C VAL A 177 -5.06 1.57 -11.28
N ASN A 178 -4.66 2.84 -11.36
CA ASN A 178 -3.77 3.50 -10.40
C ASN A 178 -2.43 2.76 -10.22
N LEU A 179 -1.88 2.20 -11.29
CA LEU A 179 -0.54 1.60 -11.32
C LEU A 179 0.42 2.55 -12.01
N ARG A 180 1.41 3.02 -11.27
CA ARG A 180 2.55 3.79 -11.80
C ARG A 180 3.58 2.82 -12.36
N VAL A 181 3.84 2.91 -13.66
CA VAL A 181 4.85 2.09 -14.33
C VAL A 181 6.26 2.45 -13.82
N VAL A 182 7.06 1.45 -13.50
CA VAL A 182 8.48 1.56 -13.13
C VAL A 182 9.36 0.95 -14.21
N GLY A 183 9.14 -0.30 -14.60
CA GLY A 183 9.89 -0.97 -15.67
C GLY A 183 11.38 -1.12 -15.37
N SER A 184 11.74 -1.44 -14.11
CA SER A 184 13.13 -1.50 -13.66
C SER A 184 13.93 -2.61 -14.35
N SER A 185 15.25 -2.45 -14.38
CA SER A 185 16.17 -3.54 -14.74
C SER A 185 16.14 -4.68 -13.69
N PRO A 186 16.61 -5.89 -14.03
CA PRO A 186 16.72 -6.99 -13.08
C PRO A 186 17.55 -6.64 -11.84
N ALA A 187 18.65 -5.91 -12.01
CA ALA A 187 19.53 -5.49 -10.92
C ALA A 187 18.87 -4.48 -9.98
N GLU A 188 18.16 -3.48 -10.52
CA GLU A 188 17.40 -2.51 -9.74
C GLU A 188 16.26 -3.19 -8.98
N PHE A 189 15.57 -4.15 -9.61
CA PHE A 189 14.52 -4.90 -8.93
C PHE A 189 15.06 -5.80 -7.82
N ALA A 190 16.22 -6.44 -8.02
CA ALA A 190 16.89 -7.22 -6.98
C ALA A 190 17.24 -6.34 -5.76
N LYS A 191 17.75 -5.11 -6.00
CA LYS A 191 18.03 -4.15 -4.93
C LYS A 191 16.76 -3.73 -4.22
N PHE A 192 15.71 -3.36 -4.97
CA PHE A 192 14.41 -2.99 -4.40
C PHE A 192 13.87 -4.09 -3.49
N LEU A 193 13.92 -5.35 -3.91
CA LEU A 193 13.47 -6.49 -3.10
C LEU A 193 14.26 -6.62 -1.80
N ALA A 194 15.58 -6.45 -1.84
CA ALA A 194 16.41 -6.52 -0.64
C ALA A 194 16.06 -5.41 0.37
N ASP A 195 15.82 -4.19 -0.13
CA ASP A 195 15.42 -3.05 0.67
C ASP A 195 14.01 -3.28 1.29
N GLU A 196 13.04 -3.77 0.50
CA GLU A 196 11.69 -4.10 0.97
C GLU A 196 11.71 -5.22 2.02
N ILE A 197 12.47 -6.30 1.80
CA ILE A 197 12.61 -7.39 2.79
C ILE A 197 13.13 -6.85 4.12
N THR A 198 14.12 -5.98 4.09
CA THR A 198 14.71 -5.37 5.29
C THR A 198 13.68 -4.50 6.02
N LYS A 199 12.97 -3.64 5.29
CA LYS A 199 11.91 -2.77 5.81
C LYS A 199 10.78 -3.58 6.45
N PHE A 200 10.25 -4.58 5.72
CA PHE A 200 9.18 -5.45 6.23
C PHE A 200 9.60 -6.22 7.48
N ALA A 201 10.81 -6.79 7.49
CA ALA A 201 11.31 -7.53 8.65
C ALA A 201 11.35 -6.66 9.92
N ALA A 202 11.75 -5.38 9.79
CA ALA A 202 11.77 -4.45 10.91
C ALA A 202 10.36 -4.21 11.46
N VAL A 203 9.38 -3.93 10.62
CA VAL A 203 7.98 -3.69 11.02
C VAL A 203 7.35 -4.95 11.61
N VAL A 204 7.50 -6.10 10.94
CA VAL A 204 6.98 -7.40 11.41
C VAL A 204 7.49 -7.72 12.81
N LYS A 205 8.79 -7.47 13.06
CA LYS A 205 9.39 -7.65 14.38
C LYS A 205 8.83 -6.66 15.41
N ALA A 206 8.75 -5.38 15.07
CA ALA A 206 8.27 -4.33 15.98
C ALA A 206 6.79 -4.50 16.35
N ALA A 207 5.95 -4.87 15.38
CA ALA A 207 4.52 -5.13 15.55
C ALA A 207 4.18 -6.55 16.05
N ASN A 208 5.20 -7.42 16.24
CA ASN A 208 5.02 -8.83 16.63
C ASN A 208 4.03 -9.59 15.73
N ILE A 209 4.07 -9.31 14.41
CA ILE A 209 3.23 -10.00 13.44
C ILE A 209 3.72 -11.45 13.31
N LYS A 210 2.83 -12.41 13.56
CA LYS A 210 3.13 -13.85 13.43
C LYS A 210 2.47 -14.35 12.15
N ALA A 211 3.26 -15.04 11.31
CA ALA A 211 2.69 -15.80 10.20
C ALA A 211 1.80 -16.93 10.74
N GLU A 212 0.61 -17.07 10.17
CA GLU A 212 -0.27 -18.21 10.41
C GLU A 212 0.23 -19.47 9.69
#